data_13f918aff9dd0298cda9c5385d3231f2
#
_entry.id   13f918aff9dd0298cda9c5385d3231f2
#
_cell.length_a   1.000
_cell.length_b   1.000
_cell.length_c   1.000
_cell.angle_alpha   90.00
_cell.angle_beta   90.00
_cell.angle_gamma   90.00
#
_symmetry.space_group_name_H-M   'P 1'
#
loop_
_entity.id
_entity.type
_entity.pdbx_description
1 polymer ?
#
loop_
_entity_poly.entity_id
_entity_poly.type
_entity_poly.pdbx_seq_one_letter_code
_entity_poly.pdbx_strand_id
1 'polypeptide(L)'
;MFKETEKTKVMIQGAYRKLKSYYYYNKNFMIMRDKISSFEDDRDAMYATFGKLAEILCHPIKMREYIDELINQIDFYAIPKKFESDTITNNSIISNTISRDKKMKSVNFFINAPIELHILDALWTVFLAKMDYDKKVLSYSVYGNTINKSALFTDDEINFENRNLFNVYFDKYSAWRNDAFEALETQYRFRRDSILISLDIKSYFYSVSFSFGELKQYFDDHEMLKDIKNLTNILERIFIKYFEVITPYRKDIGWMKKNHYPLPIGLFSSMVLGNVYLKEFDRNFLKMPGIIHYGRYVDDMLLVVDRTVKNDETASD
;
A
#
# COMPACT_ATOMS: atom_id res chain seq x y z
N MET A 1 -14.90 18.95 -6.89
CA MET A 1 -14.83 17.66 -7.64
C MET A 1 -16.15 16.90 -7.52
N PHE A 2 -16.61 16.51 -6.35
CA PHE A 2 -17.85 15.74 -6.16
C PHE A 2 -19.06 16.67 -6.04
N LYS A 3 -19.46 17.32 -7.14
CA LYS A 3 -20.62 18.24 -7.18
C LYS A 3 -21.83 17.66 -7.91
N GLU A 4 -21.61 16.71 -8.79
CA GLU A 4 -22.62 16.07 -9.63
C GLU A 4 -22.61 14.57 -9.40
N THR A 5 -23.72 14.01 -8.96
CA THR A 5 -23.83 12.59 -8.60
C THR A 5 -23.47 11.67 -9.79
N GLU A 6 -23.91 11.97 -11.00
CA GLU A 6 -23.64 11.13 -12.17
C GLU A 6 -22.15 11.12 -12.55
N LYS A 7 -21.47 12.29 -12.55
CA LYS A 7 -20.03 12.34 -12.81
C LYS A 7 -19.25 11.60 -11.71
N THR A 8 -19.66 11.76 -10.46
CA THR A 8 -19.06 11.06 -9.31
C THR A 8 -19.24 9.55 -9.43
N LYS A 9 -20.40 9.08 -9.89
CA LYS A 9 -20.68 7.67 -10.15
C LYS A 9 -19.74 7.08 -11.21
N VAL A 10 -19.44 7.80 -12.28
CA VAL A 10 -18.47 7.37 -13.31
C VAL A 10 -17.07 7.20 -12.70
N MET A 11 -16.62 8.14 -11.84
CA MET A 11 -15.34 8.02 -11.13
C MET A 11 -15.29 6.78 -10.22
N ILE A 12 -16.36 6.51 -9.49
CA ILE A 12 -16.50 5.34 -8.61
C ILE A 12 -16.45 4.04 -9.43
N GLN A 13 -17.16 3.97 -10.56
CA GLN A 13 -17.09 2.83 -11.47
C GLN A 13 -15.68 2.62 -12.03
N GLY A 14 -14.99 3.69 -12.35
CA GLY A 14 -13.58 3.65 -12.77
C GLY A 14 -12.66 3.12 -11.67
N ALA A 15 -12.83 3.58 -10.43
CA ALA A 15 -12.11 3.07 -9.28
C ALA A 15 -12.38 1.58 -9.03
N TYR A 16 -13.65 1.15 -9.14
CA TYR A 16 -14.03 -0.26 -9.05
C TYR A 16 -13.36 -1.11 -10.15
N ARG A 17 -13.33 -0.65 -11.42
CA ARG A 17 -12.64 -1.36 -12.49
C ARG A 17 -11.16 -1.55 -12.19
N LYS A 18 -10.49 -0.56 -11.60
CA LYS A 18 -9.09 -0.66 -11.18
C LYS A 18 -8.90 -1.66 -10.03
N LEU A 19 -9.80 -1.63 -9.04
CA LEU A 19 -9.83 -2.58 -7.92
C LEU A 19 -9.98 -4.02 -8.43
N LYS A 20 -11.00 -4.27 -9.26
CA LYS A 20 -11.28 -5.58 -9.86
C LYS A 20 -10.09 -6.10 -10.66
N SER A 21 -9.51 -5.26 -11.53
CA SER A 21 -8.35 -5.63 -12.36
C SER A 21 -7.16 -6.05 -11.49
N TYR A 22 -6.83 -5.28 -10.46
CA TYR A 22 -5.72 -5.61 -9.57
C TYR A 22 -5.88 -6.98 -8.90
N TYR A 23 -7.04 -7.27 -8.33
CA TYR A 23 -7.29 -8.53 -7.65
C TYR A 23 -7.49 -9.71 -8.61
N TYR A 24 -7.95 -9.48 -9.83
CA TYR A 24 -8.05 -10.51 -10.86
C TYR A 24 -6.68 -11.10 -11.20
N TYR A 25 -5.66 -10.27 -11.36
CA TYR A 25 -4.29 -10.71 -11.68
C TYR A 25 -3.50 -11.16 -10.45
N ASN A 26 -3.96 -10.83 -9.24
CA ASN A 26 -3.27 -11.20 -8.01
C ASN A 26 -3.92 -12.41 -7.34
N LYS A 27 -3.43 -13.60 -7.69
CA LYS A 27 -4.03 -14.89 -7.27
C LYS A 27 -3.99 -15.13 -5.75
N ASN A 28 -3.18 -14.39 -5.00
CA ASN A 28 -3.02 -14.58 -3.55
C ASN A 28 -4.18 -13.99 -2.73
N PHE A 29 -5.04 -13.17 -3.33
CA PHE A 29 -6.15 -12.50 -2.66
C PHE A 29 -7.51 -13.15 -2.95
N MET A 30 -7.64 -14.44 -2.64
CA MET A 30 -8.88 -15.21 -2.92
C MET A 30 -10.11 -14.60 -2.27
N ILE A 31 -10.02 -14.12 -1.02
CA ILE A 31 -11.14 -13.50 -0.28
C ILE A 31 -11.67 -12.25 -1.01
N MET A 32 -10.77 -11.40 -1.52
CA MET A 32 -11.20 -10.21 -2.29
C MET A 32 -11.81 -10.59 -3.65
N ARG A 33 -11.33 -11.65 -4.28
CA ARG A 33 -11.92 -12.15 -5.53
C ARG A 33 -13.32 -12.69 -5.30
N ASP A 34 -13.54 -13.39 -4.21
CA ASP A 34 -14.86 -13.88 -3.79
C ASP A 34 -15.82 -12.72 -3.51
N LYS A 35 -15.38 -11.70 -2.75
CA LYS A 35 -16.16 -10.47 -2.53
C LYS A 35 -16.55 -9.76 -3.83
N ILE A 36 -15.60 -9.65 -4.78
CA ILE A 36 -15.86 -9.04 -6.09
C ILE A 36 -16.89 -9.88 -6.87
N SER A 37 -16.75 -11.21 -6.85
CA SER A 37 -17.70 -12.12 -7.50
C SER A 37 -19.09 -11.93 -6.93
N SER A 38 -19.24 -12.01 -5.62
CA SER A 38 -20.53 -11.83 -4.93
C SER A 38 -21.15 -10.44 -5.17
N PHE A 39 -20.32 -9.41 -5.29
CA PHE A 39 -20.78 -8.05 -5.61
C PHE A 39 -21.31 -7.93 -7.03
N GLU A 40 -20.85 -8.75 -7.97
CA GLU A 40 -21.25 -8.75 -9.38
C GLU A 40 -22.40 -9.72 -9.69
N ASP A 41 -22.78 -10.57 -8.73
CA ASP A 41 -23.87 -11.57 -8.93
C ASP A 41 -25.22 -10.88 -9.19
N ASP A 42 -25.48 -9.73 -8.54
CA ASP A 42 -26.63 -8.87 -8.81
C ASP A 42 -26.17 -7.52 -9.39
N ARG A 43 -26.32 -7.38 -10.70
CA ARG A 43 -25.90 -6.17 -11.42
C ARG A 43 -26.69 -4.93 -11.02
N ASP A 44 -27.97 -5.06 -10.77
CA ASP A 44 -28.83 -3.93 -10.43
C ASP A 44 -28.46 -3.41 -9.02
N ALA A 45 -28.25 -4.31 -8.07
CA ALA A 45 -27.74 -3.98 -6.74
C ALA A 45 -26.33 -3.34 -6.80
N MET A 46 -25.45 -3.87 -7.64
CA MET A 46 -24.12 -3.30 -7.87
C MET A 46 -24.21 -1.85 -8.40
N TYR A 47 -25.03 -1.59 -9.42
CA TYR A 47 -25.19 -0.23 -9.96
C TYR A 47 -25.89 0.71 -8.98
N ALA A 48 -26.84 0.22 -8.17
CA ALA A 48 -27.45 0.97 -7.09
C ALA A 48 -26.41 1.37 -6.02
N THR A 49 -25.50 0.46 -5.70
CA THR A 49 -24.39 0.72 -4.78
C THR A 49 -23.47 1.83 -5.28
N PHE A 50 -23.12 1.85 -6.57
CA PHE A 50 -22.33 2.97 -7.13
C PHE A 50 -23.09 4.31 -6.98
N GLY A 51 -24.40 4.32 -7.13
CA GLY A 51 -25.23 5.50 -6.87
C GLY A 51 -25.14 5.95 -5.41
N LYS A 52 -25.31 5.03 -4.45
CA LYS A 52 -25.18 5.32 -3.02
C LYS A 52 -23.79 5.87 -2.66
N LEU A 53 -22.72 5.29 -3.21
CA LEU A 53 -21.37 5.78 -2.99
C LEU A 53 -21.16 7.20 -3.55
N ALA A 54 -21.77 7.52 -4.70
CA ALA A 54 -21.76 8.88 -5.24
C ALA A 54 -22.49 9.86 -4.31
N GLU A 55 -23.66 9.46 -3.77
CA GLU A 55 -24.40 10.25 -2.77
C GLU A 55 -23.58 10.50 -1.49
N ILE A 56 -22.82 9.50 -1.00
CA ILE A 56 -21.89 9.67 0.13
C ILE A 56 -20.92 10.83 -0.11
N LEU A 57 -20.34 10.91 -1.31
CA LEU A 57 -19.33 11.91 -1.62
C LEU A 57 -19.94 13.28 -1.90
N CYS A 58 -21.11 13.34 -2.55
CA CYS A 58 -21.81 14.58 -2.86
C CYS A 58 -22.57 15.17 -1.65
N HIS A 59 -23.14 14.30 -0.82
CA HIS A 59 -24.03 14.66 0.29
C HIS A 59 -23.67 13.94 1.60
N PRO A 60 -22.44 14.14 2.13
CA PRO A 60 -21.90 13.33 3.25
C PRO A 60 -22.73 13.43 4.54
N ILE A 61 -23.41 14.55 4.78
CA ILE A 61 -24.25 14.72 5.98
C ILE A 61 -25.48 13.81 5.89
N LYS A 62 -26.15 13.79 4.74
CA LYS A 62 -27.33 12.95 4.49
C LYS A 62 -27.02 11.45 4.57
N MET A 63 -25.81 11.07 4.17
CA MET A 63 -25.38 9.66 4.09
C MET A 63 -24.57 9.18 5.29
N ARG A 64 -24.55 9.95 6.38
CA ARG A 64 -23.71 9.66 7.55
C ARG A 64 -24.00 8.29 8.16
N GLU A 65 -25.26 7.97 8.37
CA GLU A 65 -25.68 6.70 8.97
C GLU A 65 -25.23 5.50 8.13
N TYR A 66 -25.38 5.58 6.82
CA TYR A 66 -24.90 4.53 5.92
C TYR A 66 -23.37 4.34 5.96
N ILE A 67 -22.61 5.43 6.05
CA ILE A 67 -21.16 5.35 6.24
C ILE A 67 -20.84 4.70 7.59
N ASP A 68 -21.56 5.06 8.65
CA ASP A 68 -21.39 4.50 9.98
C ASP A 68 -21.65 2.99 9.99
N GLU A 69 -22.69 2.54 9.30
CA GLU A 69 -23.01 1.11 9.12
C GLU A 69 -21.87 0.36 8.41
N LEU A 70 -21.34 0.92 7.31
CA LEU A 70 -20.22 0.30 6.58
C LEU A 70 -18.95 0.22 7.44
N ILE A 71 -18.61 1.28 8.16
CA ILE A 71 -17.43 1.31 9.04
C ILE A 71 -17.56 0.30 10.18
N ASN A 72 -18.75 0.15 10.76
CA ASN A 72 -18.98 -0.79 11.86
C ASN A 72 -18.85 -2.26 11.43
N GLN A 73 -18.94 -2.57 10.14
CA GLN A 73 -18.74 -3.91 9.60
C GLN A 73 -17.26 -4.26 9.41
N ILE A 74 -16.33 -3.31 9.61
CA ILE A 74 -14.91 -3.58 9.48
C ILE A 74 -14.46 -4.54 10.58
N ASP A 75 -13.81 -5.61 10.14
CA ASP A 75 -13.15 -6.62 10.94
C ASP A 75 -11.81 -6.98 10.28
N PHE A 76 -11.19 -8.09 10.65
CA PHE A 76 -9.99 -8.60 10.01
C PHE A 76 -10.08 -10.11 9.79
N TYR A 77 -9.26 -10.60 8.85
CA TYR A 77 -8.96 -12.02 8.75
C TYR A 77 -7.45 -12.23 8.88
N ALA A 78 -7.09 -13.33 9.56
CA ALA A 78 -5.72 -13.64 9.90
C ALA A 78 -5.13 -14.65 8.91
N ILE A 79 -4.02 -14.29 8.25
CA ILE A 79 -3.27 -15.18 7.38
C ILE A 79 -1.96 -15.57 8.05
N PRO A 80 -1.68 -16.87 8.29
CA PRO A 80 -0.41 -17.30 8.81
C PRO A 80 0.76 -16.88 7.92
N LYS A 81 1.78 -16.24 8.49
CA LYS A 81 3.02 -15.89 7.80
C LYS A 81 4.10 -16.96 8.04
N LYS A 82 4.18 -17.47 9.27
CA LYS A 82 5.14 -18.52 9.66
C LYS A 82 4.50 -19.45 10.68
N PHE A 83 4.79 -20.74 10.55
CA PHE A 83 4.50 -21.74 11.57
C PHE A 83 5.74 -21.96 12.44
N GLU A 84 5.56 -22.40 13.71
CA GLU A 84 6.66 -22.95 14.49
C GLU A 84 7.14 -24.22 13.77
N SER A 85 8.39 -24.24 13.37
CA SER A 85 9.01 -25.46 12.87
C SER A 85 9.43 -26.30 14.07
N ASP A 86 8.75 -27.39 14.32
CA ASP A 86 9.43 -28.53 14.89
C ASP A 86 10.55 -28.88 13.91
N THR A 87 11.74 -29.20 14.41
CA THR A 87 12.92 -29.50 13.64
C THR A 87 12.58 -30.32 12.37
N ILE A 88 12.42 -29.61 11.26
CA ILE A 88 12.12 -30.23 9.97
C ILE A 88 13.44 -30.82 9.51
N THR A 89 13.55 -32.13 9.62
CA THR A 89 14.58 -32.90 8.89
C THR A 89 14.37 -32.67 7.39
N ASN A 90 15.45 -32.57 6.64
CA ASN A 90 15.49 -32.22 5.20
C ASN A 90 14.64 -33.13 4.27
N ASN A 91 13.91 -34.09 4.81
CA ASN A 91 13.06 -35.03 4.09
C ASN A 91 11.56 -34.87 4.37
N SER A 92 11.09 -33.64 4.69
CA SER A 92 9.68 -33.40 4.98
C SER A 92 8.82 -33.53 3.73
N ILE A 93 7.93 -34.54 3.73
CA ILE A 93 6.84 -34.62 2.75
C ILE A 93 5.81 -33.56 3.12
N ILE A 94 5.53 -32.63 2.19
CA ILE A 94 4.42 -31.67 2.36
C ILE A 94 3.13 -32.47 2.20
N SER A 95 2.42 -32.70 3.31
CA SER A 95 1.11 -33.33 3.33
C SER A 95 0.01 -32.31 3.34
N ASN A 96 -1.09 -32.56 2.62
CA ASN A 96 -2.32 -31.74 2.70
C ASN A 96 -3.05 -31.94 4.05
N THR A 97 -2.56 -32.84 4.90
CA THR A 97 -3.10 -33.08 6.23
C THR A 97 -2.52 -32.04 7.18
N ILE A 98 -3.34 -31.03 7.55
CA ILE A 98 -2.98 -30.06 8.58
C ILE A 98 -2.96 -30.79 9.92
N SER A 99 -1.76 -30.94 10.51
CA SER A 99 -1.65 -31.38 11.90
C SER A 99 -2.31 -30.32 12.80
N ARG A 100 -3.22 -30.74 13.68
CA ARG A 100 -3.92 -29.86 14.63
C ARG A 100 -2.97 -29.16 15.63
N ASP A 101 -1.74 -29.62 15.72
CA ASP A 101 -0.74 -29.17 16.70
C ASP A 101 0.26 -28.14 16.18
N LYS A 102 0.12 -27.68 14.93
CA LYS A 102 1.03 -26.64 14.39
C LYS A 102 0.67 -25.28 14.95
N LYS A 103 1.53 -24.77 15.83
CA LYS A 103 1.42 -23.40 16.36
C LYS A 103 1.86 -22.38 15.30
N MET A 104 1.09 -21.33 15.15
CA MET A 104 1.44 -20.21 14.28
C MET A 104 2.45 -19.31 14.99
N LYS A 105 3.61 -19.09 14.38
CA LYS A 105 4.66 -18.21 14.91
C LYS A 105 4.37 -16.74 14.62
N SER A 106 3.84 -16.44 13.44
CA SER A 106 3.46 -15.08 13.06
C SER A 106 2.27 -15.08 12.11
N VAL A 107 1.44 -14.05 12.22
CA VAL A 107 0.19 -13.88 11.48
C VAL A 107 0.12 -12.45 10.94
N ASN A 108 -0.39 -12.29 9.72
CA ASN A 108 -0.78 -11.01 9.18
C ASN A 108 -2.30 -10.83 9.31
N PHE A 109 -2.72 -9.67 9.79
CA PHE A 109 -4.13 -9.28 9.90
C PHE A 109 -4.50 -8.43 8.69
N PHE A 110 -5.28 -8.99 7.79
CA PHE A 110 -5.79 -8.28 6.62
C PHE A 110 -7.12 -7.63 6.97
N ILE A 111 -7.34 -6.42 6.49
CA ILE A 111 -8.62 -5.77 6.68
C ILE A 111 -9.75 -6.55 6.00
N ASN A 112 -10.81 -6.80 6.73
CA ASN A 112 -12.06 -7.35 6.24
C ASN A 112 -13.12 -6.24 6.28
N ALA A 113 -13.31 -5.54 5.17
CA ALA A 113 -14.24 -4.44 5.04
C ALA A 113 -15.27 -4.72 3.94
N PRO A 114 -16.46 -4.10 3.95
CA PRO A 114 -17.38 -4.08 2.82
C PRO A 114 -16.69 -3.62 1.53
N ILE A 115 -17.14 -4.14 0.38
CA ILE A 115 -16.55 -3.82 -0.92
C ILE A 115 -16.63 -2.32 -1.24
N GLU A 116 -17.67 -1.64 -0.75
CA GLU A 116 -17.90 -0.21 -0.85
C GLU A 116 -16.71 0.58 -0.31
N LEU A 117 -16.18 0.20 0.84
CA LEU A 117 -15.04 0.87 1.46
C LEU A 117 -13.75 0.62 0.67
N HIS A 118 -13.56 -0.56 0.09
CA HIS A 118 -12.44 -0.82 -0.82
C HIS A 118 -12.53 -0.01 -2.12
N ILE A 119 -13.75 0.24 -2.64
CA ILE A 119 -13.97 1.10 -3.81
C ILE A 119 -13.61 2.55 -3.48
N LEU A 120 -14.04 3.05 -2.31
CA LEU A 120 -13.70 4.41 -1.85
C LEU A 120 -12.20 4.55 -1.59
N ASP A 121 -11.55 3.54 -1.04
CA ASP A 121 -10.08 3.48 -0.86
C ASP A 121 -9.35 3.53 -2.21
N ALA A 122 -9.82 2.76 -3.20
CA ALA A 122 -9.27 2.79 -4.55
C ALA A 122 -9.43 4.17 -5.20
N LEU A 123 -10.59 4.81 -5.05
CA LEU A 123 -10.85 6.16 -5.55
C LEU A 123 -9.93 7.19 -4.90
N TRP A 124 -9.77 7.13 -3.57
CA TRP A 124 -8.85 8.00 -2.83
C TRP A 124 -7.41 7.82 -3.31
N THR A 125 -6.99 6.57 -3.55
CA THR A 125 -5.66 6.25 -4.06
C THR A 125 -5.41 6.82 -5.46
N VAL A 126 -6.42 6.85 -6.32
CA VAL A 126 -6.33 7.49 -7.64
C VAL A 126 -6.06 8.99 -7.51
N PHE A 127 -6.71 9.68 -6.56
CA PHE A 127 -6.47 11.11 -6.33
C PHE A 127 -5.10 11.38 -5.69
N LEU A 128 -4.66 10.53 -4.78
CA LEU A 128 -3.29 10.62 -4.23
C LEU A 128 -2.24 10.42 -5.33
N ALA A 129 -2.50 9.49 -6.26
CA ALA A 129 -1.63 9.24 -7.40
C ALA A 129 -1.54 10.46 -8.35
N LYS A 130 -2.63 11.21 -8.55
CA LYS A 130 -2.62 12.47 -9.30
C LYS A 130 -1.69 13.50 -8.65
N MET A 131 -1.74 13.60 -7.32
CA MET A 131 -0.86 14.47 -6.57
C MET A 131 0.62 14.07 -6.73
N ASP A 132 0.94 12.75 -6.66
CA ASP A 132 2.31 12.28 -6.90
C ASP A 132 2.77 12.58 -8.33
N TYR A 133 1.87 12.42 -9.30
CA TYR A 133 2.15 12.73 -10.70
C TYR A 133 2.53 14.20 -10.89
N ASP A 134 1.74 15.12 -10.34
CA ASP A 134 1.94 16.56 -10.49
C ASP A 134 3.21 17.04 -9.77
N LYS A 135 3.55 16.46 -8.61
CA LYS A 135 4.61 16.95 -7.71
C LYS A 135 5.85 16.07 -7.64
N LYS A 136 5.86 14.92 -8.31
CA LYS A 136 6.99 13.95 -8.33
C LYS A 136 7.46 13.61 -6.91
N VAL A 137 6.52 13.21 -6.06
CA VAL A 137 6.77 12.95 -4.63
C VAL A 137 7.68 11.75 -4.40
N LEU A 138 7.52 10.67 -5.19
CA LEU A 138 8.29 9.44 -5.04
C LEU A 138 9.58 9.43 -5.85
N SER A 139 10.59 8.79 -5.29
CA SER A 139 11.91 8.61 -5.93
C SER A 139 11.90 7.54 -7.02
N TYR A 140 12.83 7.62 -7.96
CA TYR A 140 13.09 6.57 -8.97
C TYR A 140 13.60 5.27 -8.36
N SER A 141 14.12 5.30 -7.12
CA SER A 141 14.61 4.14 -6.39
C SER A 141 13.51 3.27 -5.77
N VAL A 142 12.23 3.67 -5.90
CA VAL A 142 11.08 2.90 -5.40
C VAL A 142 10.49 2.06 -6.52
N TYR A 143 10.48 0.74 -6.33
CA TYR A 143 9.99 -0.23 -7.32
C TYR A 143 8.67 -0.85 -6.92
N GLY A 144 8.48 -1.17 -5.63
CA GLY A 144 7.29 -1.84 -5.11
C GLY A 144 6.09 -0.91 -4.96
N ASN A 145 4.89 -1.40 -5.26
CA ASN A 145 3.63 -0.67 -5.10
C ASN A 145 3.59 0.70 -5.81
N THR A 146 4.23 0.80 -6.97
CA THR A 146 4.30 2.04 -7.73
C THR A 146 3.12 2.20 -8.67
N ILE A 147 2.64 3.44 -8.79
CA ILE A 147 1.53 3.78 -9.69
C ILE A 147 1.96 3.64 -11.16
N ASN A 148 1.09 3.05 -11.97
CA ASN A 148 1.25 3.01 -13.41
C ASN A 148 0.79 4.34 -14.03
N LYS A 149 1.72 5.31 -14.08
CA LYS A 149 1.42 6.68 -14.52
C LYS A 149 0.92 6.73 -15.95
N SER A 150 1.49 5.92 -16.86
CA SER A 150 1.07 5.88 -18.27
C SER A 150 -0.33 5.31 -18.50
N ALA A 151 -0.80 4.46 -17.59
CA ALA A 151 -2.15 3.91 -17.65
C ALA A 151 -3.19 4.80 -16.94
N LEU A 152 -2.75 5.49 -15.87
CA LEU A 152 -3.65 6.27 -15.03
C LEU A 152 -3.93 7.67 -15.59
N PHE A 153 -3.02 8.24 -16.40
CA PHE A 153 -3.16 9.60 -16.91
C PHE A 153 -3.19 9.63 -18.43
N THR A 154 -4.04 10.50 -18.98
CA THR A 154 -4.11 10.86 -20.39
C THR A 154 -4.25 12.38 -20.46
N ASP A 155 -3.35 13.05 -21.17
CA ASP A 155 -3.31 14.51 -21.29
C ASP A 155 -3.35 15.21 -19.89
N ASP A 156 -2.56 14.69 -18.95
CA ASP A 156 -2.49 15.12 -17.53
C ASP A 156 -3.78 14.96 -16.71
N GLU A 157 -4.83 14.38 -17.28
CA GLU A 157 -6.07 14.08 -16.59
C GLU A 157 -6.16 12.61 -16.16
N ILE A 158 -6.94 12.33 -15.09
CA ILE A 158 -7.15 10.96 -14.61
C ILE A 158 -7.98 10.16 -15.63
N ASN A 159 -7.39 9.09 -16.15
CA ASN A 159 -8.08 8.14 -17.01
C ASN A 159 -8.84 7.10 -16.16
N PHE A 160 -10.13 7.32 -15.96
CA PHE A 160 -10.99 6.37 -15.25
C PHE A 160 -11.38 5.15 -16.10
N GLU A 161 -11.21 5.18 -17.41
CA GLU A 161 -11.52 4.05 -18.30
C GLU A 161 -10.43 2.97 -18.27
N ASN A 162 -9.16 3.36 -18.08
CA ASN A 162 -8.08 2.41 -17.95
C ASN A 162 -8.21 1.60 -16.64
N ARG A 163 -7.96 0.30 -16.71
CA ARG A 163 -8.14 -0.63 -15.59
C ARG A 163 -6.94 -0.74 -14.66
N ASN A 164 -5.76 -0.28 -15.10
CA ASN A 164 -4.52 -0.44 -14.35
C ASN A 164 -4.27 0.76 -13.45
N LEU A 165 -4.05 0.51 -12.17
CA LEU A 165 -3.64 1.52 -11.20
C LEU A 165 -2.16 1.36 -10.83
N PHE A 166 -1.71 0.15 -10.60
CA PHE A 166 -0.33 -0.16 -10.23
C PHE A 166 0.45 -0.77 -11.39
N ASN A 167 1.76 -0.60 -11.36
CA ASN A 167 2.67 -1.35 -12.24
C ASN A 167 2.61 -2.84 -11.92
N VAL A 168 2.90 -3.67 -12.93
CA VAL A 168 2.91 -5.12 -12.78
C VAL A 168 4.00 -5.52 -11.78
N TYR A 169 3.60 -6.31 -10.77
CA TYR A 169 4.48 -6.76 -9.69
C TYR A 169 5.76 -7.40 -10.23
N PHE A 170 5.62 -8.38 -11.12
CA PHE A 170 6.74 -9.19 -11.59
C PHE A 170 7.81 -8.36 -12.32
N ASP A 171 7.38 -7.42 -13.16
CA ASP A 171 8.30 -6.56 -13.93
C ASP A 171 9.10 -5.66 -12.98
N LYS A 172 8.43 -5.06 -11.99
CA LYS A 172 9.07 -4.18 -11.02
C LYS A 172 9.98 -4.93 -10.05
N TYR A 173 9.59 -6.14 -9.62
CA TYR A 173 10.44 -6.97 -8.78
C TYR A 173 11.70 -7.44 -9.52
N SER A 174 11.57 -7.81 -10.79
CA SER A 174 12.70 -8.19 -11.63
C SER A 174 13.62 -7.00 -11.87
N ALA A 175 13.08 -5.83 -12.19
CA ALA A 175 13.87 -4.61 -12.39
C ALA A 175 14.64 -4.24 -11.11
N TRP A 176 13.98 -4.23 -9.93
CA TRP A 176 14.61 -3.96 -8.65
C TRP A 176 15.87 -4.81 -8.38
N ARG A 177 15.78 -6.12 -8.67
CA ARG A 177 16.92 -7.03 -8.52
C ARG A 177 17.98 -6.80 -9.59
N ASN A 178 17.56 -6.71 -10.85
CA ASN A 178 18.49 -6.62 -11.97
C ASN A 178 19.30 -5.34 -11.93
N ASP A 179 18.69 -4.20 -11.58
CA ASP A 179 19.38 -2.91 -11.48
C ASP A 179 20.47 -2.94 -10.41
N ALA A 180 20.20 -3.61 -9.26
CA ALA A 180 21.23 -3.79 -8.21
C ALA A 180 22.39 -4.69 -8.68
N PHE A 181 22.08 -5.79 -9.37
CA PHE A 181 23.12 -6.68 -9.91
C PHE A 181 23.92 -6.02 -11.04
N GLU A 182 23.29 -5.24 -11.91
CA GLU A 182 23.96 -4.49 -12.97
C GLU A 182 24.94 -3.45 -12.38
N ALA A 183 24.51 -2.77 -11.32
CA ALA A 183 25.37 -1.85 -10.59
C ALA A 183 26.61 -2.58 -10.02
N LEU A 184 26.42 -3.76 -9.40
CA LEU A 184 27.50 -4.58 -8.85
C LEU A 184 28.47 -5.06 -9.95
N GLU A 185 27.94 -5.58 -11.06
CA GLU A 185 28.75 -6.01 -12.21
C GLU A 185 29.55 -4.85 -12.79
N THR A 186 28.98 -3.66 -12.85
CA THR A 186 29.66 -2.45 -13.32
C THR A 186 30.88 -2.15 -12.47
N GLN A 187 30.73 -2.22 -11.14
CA GLN A 187 31.88 -2.02 -10.22
C GLN A 187 32.96 -3.09 -10.43
N TYR A 188 32.56 -4.35 -10.57
CA TYR A 188 33.47 -5.45 -10.84
C TYR A 188 34.27 -5.25 -12.13
N ARG A 189 33.62 -4.84 -13.21
CA ARG A 189 34.28 -4.53 -14.50
C ARG A 189 35.30 -3.42 -14.39
N PHE A 190 35.07 -2.42 -13.52
CA PHE A 190 36.00 -1.34 -13.23
C PHE A 190 37.03 -1.70 -12.14
N ARG A 191 37.08 -2.95 -11.69
CA ARG A 191 37.98 -3.46 -10.63
C ARG A 191 37.83 -2.67 -9.33
N ARG A 192 36.58 -2.24 -8.99
CA ARG A 192 36.26 -1.54 -7.76
C ARG A 192 35.67 -2.51 -6.76
N ASP A 193 36.11 -2.49 -5.53
CA ASP A 193 35.54 -3.28 -4.47
C ASP A 193 34.17 -2.71 -4.05
N SER A 194 33.17 -3.56 -4.07
CA SER A 194 31.82 -3.19 -3.66
C SER A 194 31.12 -4.32 -2.90
N ILE A 195 30.12 -3.96 -2.11
CA ILE A 195 29.31 -4.91 -1.34
C ILE A 195 27.85 -4.71 -1.73
N LEU A 196 27.13 -5.84 -1.94
CA LEU A 196 25.68 -5.87 -2.02
C LEU A 196 25.10 -6.12 -0.64
N ILE A 197 24.27 -5.20 -0.14
CA ILE A 197 23.60 -5.28 1.15
C ILE A 197 22.08 -5.42 0.90
N SER A 198 21.47 -6.41 1.54
CA SER A 198 20.02 -6.59 1.58
C SER A 198 19.51 -6.26 2.98
N LEU A 199 18.50 -5.39 3.05
CA LEU A 199 17.85 -4.97 4.30
C LEU A 199 16.35 -5.22 4.18
N ASP A 200 15.69 -5.51 5.33
CA ASP A 200 14.24 -5.69 5.46
C ASP A 200 13.72 -4.93 6.67
N ILE A 201 12.57 -4.26 6.54
CA ILE A 201 11.89 -3.62 7.67
C ILE A 201 10.92 -4.60 8.30
N LYS A 202 11.26 -5.08 9.49
CA LYS A 202 10.43 -6.05 10.21
C LYS A 202 9.03 -5.53 10.46
N SER A 203 8.03 -6.32 10.03
CA SER A 203 6.60 -6.03 10.26
C SER A 203 6.17 -4.65 9.75
N TYR A 204 6.68 -4.24 8.59
CA TYR A 204 6.61 -2.89 8.06
C TYR A 204 5.24 -2.20 8.23
N PHE A 205 4.15 -2.79 7.73
CA PHE A 205 2.81 -2.18 7.80
C PHE A 205 2.32 -1.90 9.23
N TYR A 206 2.82 -2.65 10.22
CA TYR A 206 2.53 -2.44 11.63
C TYR A 206 3.53 -1.51 12.32
N SER A 207 4.71 -1.32 11.72
CA SER A 207 5.76 -0.45 12.25
C SER A 207 5.62 1.00 11.77
N VAL A 208 4.81 1.23 10.74
CA VAL A 208 4.46 2.58 10.30
C VAL A 208 3.52 3.22 11.32
N SER A 209 3.87 4.43 11.75
CA SER A 209 3.05 5.27 12.64
C SER A 209 2.51 6.45 11.83
N PHE A 210 1.40 6.23 11.13
CA PHE A 210 0.83 7.18 10.17
C PHE A 210 -0.18 8.12 10.83
N SER A 211 -0.11 9.42 10.52
CA SER A 211 -1.02 10.45 11.03
C SER A 211 -1.81 11.11 9.89
N PHE A 212 -3.14 11.05 9.98
CA PHE A 212 -4.01 11.79 9.07
C PHE A 212 -3.97 13.30 9.32
N GLY A 213 -3.60 13.75 10.52
CA GLY A 213 -3.38 15.15 10.81
C GLY A 213 -2.23 15.72 9.99
N GLU A 214 -1.08 15.04 9.98
CA GLU A 214 0.09 15.41 9.17
C GLU A 214 -0.21 15.36 7.66
N LEU A 215 -0.93 14.33 7.21
CA LEU A 215 -1.35 14.21 5.81
C LEU A 215 -2.27 15.37 5.40
N LYS A 216 -3.26 15.71 6.24
CA LYS A 216 -4.20 16.80 5.97
C LYS A 216 -3.46 18.15 5.91
N GLN A 217 -2.54 18.40 6.84
CA GLN A 217 -1.69 19.60 6.80
C GLN A 217 -0.86 19.67 5.52
N TYR A 218 -0.23 18.56 5.13
CA TYR A 218 0.50 18.49 3.87
C TYR A 218 -0.38 18.82 2.66
N PHE A 219 -1.63 18.39 2.66
CA PHE A 219 -2.59 18.70 1.60
C PHE A 219 -3.07 20.15 1.63
N ASP A 220 -3.35 20.72 2.81
CA ASP A 220 -3.78 22.12 2.96
C ASP A 220 -2.71 23.08 2.44
N ASP A 221 -1.45 22.83 2.75
CA ASP A 221 -0.30 23.59 2.26
C ASP A 221 -0.19 23.57 0.71
N HIS A 222 -0.92 22.67 0.05
CA HIS A 222 -0.85 22.44 -1.38
C HIS A 222 -2.20 22.65 -2.11
N GLU A 223 -3.20 23.24 -1.47
CA GLU A 223 -4.54 23.54 -2.02
C GLU A 223 -5.35 22.35 -2.54
N MET A 224 -4.96 21.10 -2.21
CA MET A 224 -5.53 19.89 -2.82
C MET A 224 -6.69 19.26 -2.05
N LEU A 225 -6.89 19.66 -0.79
CA LEU A 225 -7.78 18.94 0.12
C LEU A 225 -9.25 19.24 -0.08
N LYS A 226 -9.59 20.38 -0.67
CA LYS A 226 -10.97 20.85 -0.74
C LYS A 226 -11.89 19.85 -1.42
N ASP A 227 -11.37 19.16 -2.44
CA ASP A 227 -12.12 18.25 -3.27
C ASP A 227 -12.18 16.80 -2.74
N ILE A 228 -11.18 16.37 -1.95
CA ILE A 228 -11.10 15.00 -1.44
C ILE A 228 -11.25 14.90 0.09
N LYS A 229 -11.55 16.01 0.76
CA LYS A 229 -11.65 16.08 2.23
C LYS A 229 -12.60 15.04 2.82
N ASN A 230 -13.79 14.92 2.25
CA ASN A 230 -14.78 13.95 2.73
C ASN A 230 -14.28 12.51 2.58
N LEU A 231 -13.68 12.21 1.44
CA LEU A 231 -13.11 10.89 1.15
C LEU A 231 -11.93 10.58 2.09
N THR A 232 -11.08 11.57 2.39
CA THR A 232 -9.99 11.44 3.36
C THR A 232 -10.51 11.21 4.79
N ASN A 233 -11.61 11.85 5.18
CA ASN A 233 -12.24 11.61 6.48
C ASN A 233 -12.82 10.20 6.59
N ILE A 234 -13.38 9.66 5.51
CA ILE A 234 -13.87 8.27 5.47
C ILE A 234 -12.67 7.32 5.61
N LEU A 235 -11.58 7.55 4.87
CA LEU A 235 -10.38 6.73 4.94
C LEU A 235 -9.77 6.73 6.35
N GLU A 236 -9.67 7.91 7.01
CA GLU A 236 -9.22 8.01 8.40
C GLU A 236 -10.06 7.12 9.33
N ARG A 237 -11.38 7.12 9.18
CA ARG A 237 -12.28 6.27 9.98
C ARG A 237 -12.05 4.78 9.71
N ILE A 238 -11.75 4.39 8.48
CA ILE A 238 -11.37 3.01 8.14
C ILE A 238 -10.10 2.60 8.89
N PHE A 239 -9.07 3.46 8.92
CA PHE A 239 -7.83 3.21 9.64
C PHE A 239 -8.04 3.11 11.16
N ILE A 240 -8.84 4.02 11.73
CA ILE A 240 -9.20 4.00 13.15
C ILE A 240 -9.88 2.67 13.49
N LYS A 241 -10.90 2.28 12.74
CA LYS A 241 -11.66 1.06 13.01
C LYS A 241 -10.79 -0.19 12.85
N TYR A 242 -9.95 -0.26 11.81
CA TYR A 242 -8.99 -1.34 11.66
C TYR A 242 -8.04 -1.42 12.86
N PHE A 243 -7.48 -0.31 13.30
CA PHE A 243 -6.60 -0.25 14.47
C PHE A 243 -7.31 -0.76 15.74
N GLU A 244 -8.55 -0.34 15.96
CA GLU A 244 -9.36 -0.79 17.09
C GLU A 244 -9.54 -2.31 17.10
N VAL A 245 -9.90 -2.91 15.96
CA VAL A 245 -10.21 -4.34 15.90
C VAL A 245 -8.97 -5.23 15.98
N ILE A 246 -7.78 -4.78 15.53
CA ILE A 246 -6.55 -5.58 15.60
C ILE A 246 -5.79 -5.41 16.92
N THR A 247 -5.95 -4.28 17.63
CA THR A 247 -5.19 -3.96 18.85
C THR A 247 -5.26 -5.05 19.93
N PRO A 248 -6.39 -5.72 20.19
CA PRO A 248 -6.45 -6.81 21.17
C PRO A 248 -5.53 -7.98 20.85
N TYR A 249 -5.21 -8.20 19.57
CA TYR A 249 -4.43 -9.31 19.06
C TYR A 249 -2.98 -8.92 18.71
N ARG A 250 -2.68 -7.61 18.63
CA ARG A 250 -1.38 -7.04 18.26
C ARG A 250 -0.85 -6.10 19.32
N LYS A 251 -0.42 -6.66 20.47
CA LYS A 251 0.13 -5.87 21.58
C LYS A 251 1.40 -5.09 21.21
N ASP A 252 2.10 -5.53 20.17
CA ASP A 252 3.31 -4.91 19.64
C ASP A 252 3.08 -3.57 18.92
N ILE A 253 1.83 -3.16 18.69
CA ILE A 253 1.49 -1.83 18.15
C ILE A 253 1.05 -0.82 19.22
N GLY A 254 1.00 -1.23 20.48
CA GLY A 254 0.57 -0.37 21.59
C GLY A 254 1.47 0.84 21.90
N TRP A 255 2.65 0.91 21.25
CA TRP A 255 3.57 2.06 21.35
C TRP A 255 3.15 3.26 20.48
N MET A 256 2.17 3.11 19.62
CA MET A 256 1.75 4.18 18.71
C MET A 256 1.25 5.40 19.47
N LYS A 257 1.66 6.57 19.00
CA LYS A 257 1.20 7.85 19.55
C LYS A 257 -0.31 8.02 19.31
N LYS A 258 -0.94 8.87 20.11
CA LYS A 258 -2.34 9.25 19.88
C LYS A 258 -2.54 9.78 18.47
N ASN A 259 -3.62 9.39 17.81
CA ASN A 259 -3.98 9.75 16.43
C ASN A 259 -2.96 9.27 15.36
N HIS A 260 -2.21 8.24 15.68
CA HIS A 260 -1.35 7.53 14.73
C HIS A 260 -1.83 6.10 14.58
N TYR A 261 -1.76 5.57 13.38
CA TYR A 261 -2.34 4.28 13.02
C TYR A 261 -1.36 3.47 12.17
N PRO A 262 -1.36 2.13 12.29
CA PRO A 262 -0.66 1.26 11.36
C PRO A 262 -1.34 1.32 9.99
N LEU A 263 -0.64 0.87 8.96
CA LEU A 263 -1.23 0.76 7.63
C LEU A 263 -2.08 -0.53 7.53
N PRO A 264 -3.39 -0.45 7.25
CA PRO A 264 -4.22 -1.63 7.05
C PRO A 264 -3.74 -2.47 5.88
N ILE A 265 -3.38 -3.73 6.14
CA ILE A 265 -2.98 -4.66 5.07
C ILE A 265 -4.21 -5.02 4.24
N GLY A 266 -4.14 -4.79 2.92
CA GLY A 266 -5.24 -5.07 2.00
C GLY A 266 -5.93 -3.84 1.43
N LEU A 267 -5.51 -2.62 1.80
CA LEU A 267 -5.96 -1.36 1.18
C LEU A 267 -4.94 -0.86 0.15
N PHE A 268 -5.41 -0.24 -0.91
CA PHE A 268 -4.59 0.42 -1.92
C PHE A 268 -3.88 1.65 -1.36
N SER A 269 -4.60 2.44 -0.56
CA SER A 269 -4.02 3.59 0.14
C SER A 269 -2.82 3.19 1.00
N SER A 270 -2.89 2.06 1.70
CA SER A 270 -1.77 1.58 2.53
C SER A 270 -0.52 1.27 1.71
N MET A 271 -0.69 0.76 0.48
CA MET A 271 0.43 0.48 -0.41
C MET A 271 1.17 1.76 -0.83
N VAL A 272 0.42 2.82 -1.16
CA VAL A 272 1.01 4.10 -1.59
C VAL A 272 1.50 4.90 -0.39
N LEU A 273 0.74 4.96 0.71
CA LEU A 273 1.14 5.66 1.93
C LEU A 273 2.42 5.07 2.55
N GLY A 274 2.61 3.75 2.44
CA GLY A 274 3.87 3.11 2.81
C GLY A 274 5.06 3.71 2.05
N ASN A 275 4.93 3.88 0.73
CA ASN A 275 5.97 4.52 -0.06
C ASN A 275 6.19 5.98 0.31
N VAL A 276 5.13 6.74 0.56
CA VAL A 276 5.20 8.14 0.98
C VAL A 276 5.88 8.28 2.35
N TYR A 277 5.58 7.38 3.29
CA TYR A 277 6.16 7.37 4.63
C TYR A 277 7.69 7.22 4.64
N LEU A 278 8.23 6.40 3.73
CA LEU A 278 9.67 6.17 3.62
C LEU A 278 10.40 7.17 2.70
N LYS A 279 9.73 8.17 2.16
CA LYS A 279 10.31 9.12 1.20
C LYS A 279 11.58 9.82 1.72
N GLU A 280 11.58 10.30 2.97
CA GLU A 280 12.74 10.95 3.55
C GLU A 280 13.87 9.95 3.86
N PHE A 281 13.50 8.73 4.24
CA PHE A 281 14.44 7.64 4.42
C PHE A 281 15.14 7.30 3.09
N ASP A 282 14.41 7.13 2.00
CA ASP A 282 14.97 6.91 0.66
C ASP A 282 15.90 8.05 0.24
N ARG A 283 15.49 9.30 0.50
CA ARG A 283 16.30 10.49 0.18
C ARG A 283 17.61 10.51 0.93
N ASN A 284 17.63 10.08 2.19
CA ASN A 284 18.83 10.03 3.01
C ASN A 284 19.80 8.97 2.49
N PHE A 285 19.34 7.77 2.13
CA PHE A 285 20.21 6.77 1.51
C PHE A 285 20.83 7.25 0.22
N LEU A 286 20.06 7.88 -0.65
CA LEU A 286 20.56 8.40 -1.94
C LEU A 286 21.63 9.50 -1.79
N LYS A 287 21.71 10.14 -0.62
CA LYS A 287 22.73 11.17 -0.33
C LYS A 287 23.96 10.64 0.39
N MET A 288 23.92 9.39 0.88
CA MET A 288 25.06 8.82 1.62
C MET A 288 26.25 8.61 0.71
N PRO A 289 27.46 9.06 1.10
CA PRO A 289 28.70 8.78 0.37
C PRO A 289 28.90 7.27 0.22
N GLY A 290 29.40 6.85 -0.95
CA GLY A 290 29.69 5.45 -1.22
C GLY A 290 28.49 4.59 -1.62
N ILE A 291 27.26 5.09 -1.58
CA ILE A 291 26.11 4.40 -2.16
C ILE A 291 26.16 4.54 -3.69
N ILE A 292 26.39 3.42 -4.38
CA ILE A 292 26.43 3.34 -5.83
C ILE A 292 25.05 3.10 -6.39
N HIS A 293 24.28 2.23 -5.72
CA HIS A 293 22.91 1.91 -6.06
C HIS A 293 22.07 1.74 -4.79
N TYR A 294 20.86 2.26 -4.81
CA TYR A 294 19.83 2.02 -3.82
C TYR A 294 18.51 1.75 -4.52
N GLY A 295 17.89 0.61 -4.22
CA GLY A 295 16.57 0.24 -4.69
C GLY A 295 15.71 -0.31 -3.57
N ARG A 296 14.44 0.15 -3.46
CA ARG A 296 13.47 -0.33 -2.46
C ARG A 296 12.25 -0.97 -3.10
N TYR A 297 11.93 -2.15 -2.63
CA TYR A 297 10.71 -2.88 -2.98
C TYR A 297 9.83 -3.05 -1.73
N VAL A 298 8.90 -2.12 -1.49
CA VAL A 298 8.07 -1.99 -0.28
C VAL A 298 8.93 -1.81 0.98
N ASP A 299 9.23 -2.88 1.71
CA ASP A 299 10.06 -2.96 2.92
C ASP A 299 11.45 -3.59 2.67
N ASP A 300 11.63 -4.24 1.52
CA ASP A 300 12.92 -4.81 1.11
C ASP A 300 13.80 -3.78 0.40
N MET A 301 15.08 -3.73 0.73
CA MET A 301 16.06 -2.82 0.13
C MET A 301 17.28 -3.55 -0.36
N LEU A 302 17.81 -3.12 -1.51
CA LEU A 302 19.09 -3.53 -2.04
C LEU A 302 19.99 -2.30 -2.21
N LEU A 303 21.20 -2.39 -1.64
CA LEU A 303 22.20 -1.35 -1.75
C LEU A 303 23.49 -1.94 -2.33
N VAL A 304 24.09 -1.23 -3.27
CA VAL A 304 25.48 -1.50 -3.70
C VAL A 304 26.35 -0.38 -3.15
N VAL A 305 27.33 -0.73 -2.34
CA VAL A 305 28.18 0.21 -1.61
C VAL A 305 29.64 0.05 -2.06
N ASP A 306 30.29 1.16 -2.33
CA ASP A 306 31.73 1.22 -2.60
C ASP A 306 32.54 1.02 -1.30
N ARG A 307 33.40 0.00 -1.24
CA ARG A 307 34.28 -0.26 -0.07
C ARG A 307 35.48 0.65 0.00
N THR A 308 35.81 1.37 -1.06
CA THR A 308 36.99 2.24 -1.11
C THR A 308 36.75 3.59 -0.46
N VAL A 309 35.48 3.98 -0.26
CA VAL A 309 35.16 5.21 0.45
C VAL A 309 35.38 5.02 1.93
N LYS A 310 36.54 5.54 2.42
CA LYS A 310 36.78 5.64 3.85
C LYS A 310 35.86 6.70 4.43
N ASN A 311 35.08 6.36 5.44
CA ASN A 311 34.44 7.37 6.28
C ASN A 311 35.55 8.06 7.08
N ASP A 312 35.83 9.31 6.76
CA ASP A 312 36.80 10.16 7.52
C ASP A 312 36.26 10.57 8.92
N GLU A 313 35.19 9.94 9.41
CA GLU A 313 34.56 10.24 10.71
C GLU A 313 34.99 9.31 11.85
N THR A 314 36.12 8.63 11.77
CA THR A 314 36.72 7.99 12.96
C THR A 314 38.00 8.68 13.39
N ALA A 315 37.93 9.98 13.66
CA ALA A 315 38.96 10.74 14.32
C ALA A 315 38.34 11.83 15.19
N SER A 316 37.74 11.44 16.29
CA SER A 316 37.79 12.22 17.54
C SER A 316 37.44 11.30 18.71
N ASP A 317 38.42 11.16 19.58
CA ASP A 317 38.41 10.45 20.86
C ASP A 317 37.23 10.82 21.76
#